data_0802690f4d107cf524407fa5f2e58d12
#
_entry.id   0802690f4d107cf524407fa5f2e58d12
#
_cell.length_a   1.000
_cell.length_b   1.000
_cell.length_c   1.000
_cell.angle_alpha   90.00
_cell.angle_beta   90.00
_cell.angle_gamma   90.00
#
_symmetry.space_group_name_H-M   'P 1'
#
loop_
_entity.id
_entity.type
_entity.pdbx_description
1 polymer ?
#
loop_
_entity_poly.entity_id
_entity_poly.type
_entity_poly.pdbx_seq_one_letter_code
_entity_poly.pdbx_strand_id
1 'polypeptide(L)'
;MIVAHISGGLGNQFFQYAMARQVAADLGVELRLDVFSYRSDRLRTYALDHFRTNARTASWADVFRLCPMMAIGRLAPRPFYERAWCGLNRLGIKPICRSRAGESGLATSETKLFHRNVMAERQTTFDSEACRCPDERMIVGNWPNEKYFIRIRRELQHELEHKLAPSIRDHEILERMRDGESTAMHIRRGDKVGNPTFKATSAEYCRKAMLEVSRRLHKPQFYIFSDDPAWVASQIGPGSNITIIDHHAPGEVQEDFRLMSACKHQIIASSSLSWWAAWLNEHPNKVVVSPPASHWVQRAGCDTSQILPSEWTIVDAGAD
;
A
#
# COMPACT_ATOMS: atom_id res chain seq x y z
N MET A 1 9.07 7.76 -21.51
CA MET A 1 7.79 7.61 -20.78
C MET A 1 7.85 6.35 -19.93
N ILE A 2 7.46 6.45 -18.66
CA ILE A 2 7.27 5.30 -17.76
C ILE A 2 5.76 5.03 -17.61
N VAL A 3 5.36 3.76 -17.58
CA VAL A 3 4.00 3.33 -17.27
C VAL A 3 4.03 2.49 -16.00
N ALA A 4 3.31 2.88 -14.95
CA ALA A 4 3.16 2.09 -13.74
C ALA A 4 1.88 1.24 -13.81
N HIS A 5 1.98 -0.06 -13.60
CA HIS A 5 0.81 -0.92 -13.40
C HIS A 5 0.28 -0.77 -11.98
N ILE A 6 -0.94 -0.25 -11.84
CA ILE A 6 -1.57 0.03 -10.55
C ILE A 6 -2.60 -1.05 -10.23
N SER A 7 -2.50 -1.64 -9.03
CA SER A 7 -3.38 -2.72 -8.58
C SER A 7 -3.46 -2.82 -7.05
N GLY A 8 -4.47 -3.52 -6.54
CA GLY A 8 -4.64 -3.73 -5.10
C GLY A 8 -5.20 -2.53 -4.34
N GLY A 9 -5.07 -2.51 -3.02
CA GLY A 9 -5.57 -1.43 -2.15
C GLY A 9 -4.72 -0.17 -2.19
N LEU A 10 -5.24 0.94 -1.67
CA LEU A 10 -4.64 2.28 -1.73
C LEU A 10 -3.16 2.31 -1.31
N GLY A 11 -2.78 1.65 -0.22
CA GLY A 11 -1.38 1.63 0.21
C GLY A 11 -0.43 0.94 -0.79
N ASN A 12 -0.89 -0.08 -1.53
CA ASN A 12 -0.11 -0.70 -2.61
C ASN A 12 -0.03 0.24 -3.81
N GLN A 13 -1.13 0.95 -4.13
CA GLN A 13 -1.14 1.96 -5.20
C GLN A 13 -0.10 3.06 -4.93
N PHE A 14 0.06 3.49 -3.67
CA PHE A 14 1.08 4.46 -3.30
C PHE A 14 2.50 3.93 -3.52
N PHE A 15 2.80 2.69 -3.14
CA PHE A 15 4.11 2.10 -3.38
C PHE A 15 4.45 2.00 -4.88
N GLN A 16 3.49 1.55 -5.68
CA GLN A 16 3.62 1.43 -7.13
C GLN A 16 3.82 2.79 -7.80
N TYR A 17 3.03 3.78 -7.37
CA TYR A 17 3.16 5.16 -7.81
C TYR A 17 4.53 5.73 -7.45
N ALA A 18 4.93 5.65 -6.18
CA ALA A 18 6.17 6.25 -5.67
C ALA A 18 7.42 5.70 -6.35
N MET A 19 7.51 4.37 -6.55
CA MET A 19 8.61 3.75 -7.28
C MET A 19 8.67 4.27 -8.72
N ALA A 20 7.56 4.24 -9.44
CA ALA A 20 7.51 4.68 -10.82
C ALA A 20 7.73 6.20 -10.98
N ARG A 21 7.26 6.98 -10.01
CA ARG A 21 7.46 8.43 -9.93
C ARG A 21 8.93 8.80 -9.74
N GLN A 22 9.64 8.05 -8.86
CA GLN A 22 11.08 8.21 -8.68
C GLN A 22 11.84 7.90 -9.98
N VAL A 23 11.52 6.79 -10.64
CA VAL A 23 12.15 6.43 -11.91
C VAL A 23 11.88 7.49 -12.99
N ALA A 24 10.63 7.95 -13.10
CA ALA A 24 10.26 8.98 -14.06
C ALA A 24 10.98 10.32 -13.78
N ALA A 25 11.15 10.68 -12.50
CA ALA A 25 11.91 11.87 -12.09
C ALA A 25 13.39 11.75 -12.46
N ASP A 26 14.02 10.61 -12.18
CA ASP A 26 15.42 10.37 -12.50
C ASP A 26 15.72 10.45 -14.00
N LEU A 27 14.75 10.05 -14.82
CA LEU A 27 14.86 10.07 -16.27
C LEU A 27 14.38 11.39 -16.91
N GLY A 28 13.70 12.26 -16.17
CA GLY A 28 13.08 13.48 -16.69
C GLY A 28 11.95 13.21 -17.68
N VAL A 29 11.18 12.12 -17.48
CA VAL A 29 10.13 11.68 -18.40
C VAL A 29 8.74 11.67 -17.77
N GLU A 30 7.70 11.63 -18.62
CA GLU A 30 6.30 11.54 -18.18
C GLU A 30 6.02 10.18 -17.51
N LEU A 31 5.25 10.21 -16.41
CA LEU A 31 4.67 9.05 -15.77
C LEU A 31 3.21 8.88 -16.18
N ARG A 32 2.82 7.67 -16.54
CA ARG A 32 1.44 7.27 -16.78
C ARG A 32 1.05 6.07 -15.92
N LEU A 33 -0.24 6.02 -15.52
CA LEU A 33 -0.77 5.00 -14.63
C LEU A 33 -1.70 4.07 -15.39
N ASP A 34 -1.36 2.80 -15.43
CA ASP A 34 -2.20 1.75 -15.96
C ASP A 34 -3.14 1.25 -14.88
N VAL A 35 -4.40 1.67 -14.94
CA VAL A 35 -5.46 1.38 -13.96
C VAL A 35 -6.49 0.35 -14.47
N PHE A 36 -6.20 -0.32 -15.55
CA PHE A 36 -7.15 -1.26 -16.20
C PHE A 36 -7.54 -2.45 -15.31
N SER A 37 -6.69 -2.86 -14.38
CA SER A 37 -6.97 -3.95 -13.44
C SER A 37 -8.26 -3.74 -12.65
N TYR A 38 -8.61 -2.50 -12.33
CA TYR A 38 -9.80 -2.15 -11.54
C TYR A 38 -11.13 -2.34 -12.27
N ARG A 39 -11.13 -2.49 -13.59
CA ARG A 39 -12.36 -2.83 -14.35
C ARG A 39 -12.91 -4.21 -13.99
N SER A 40 -12.08 -5.12 -13.53
CA SER A 40 -12.44 -6.48 -13.17
C SER A 40 -12.24 -6.82 -11.70
N ASP A 41 -11.59 -5.95 -10.93
CA ASP A 41 -11.42 -6.11 -9.49
C ASP A 41 -12.74 -5.75 -8.77
N ARG A 42 -13.30 -6.71 -8.04
CA ARG A 42 -14.54 -6.51 -7.26
C ARG A 42 -14.30 -6.14 -5.81
N LEU A 43 -13.04 -6.24 -5.36
CA LEU A 43 -12.66 -6.05 -3.97
C LEU A 43 -11.97 -4.71 -3.74
N ARG A 44 -11.37 -4.12 -4.80
CA ARG A 44 -10.55 -2.92 -4.67
C ARG A 44 -10.92 -1.91 -5.74
N THR A 45 -10.80 -0.65 -5.39
CA THR A 45 -11.04 0.49 -6.28
C THR A 45 -9.75 1.26 -6.55
N TYR A 46 -9.67 1.90 -7.69
CA TYR A 46 -8.62 2.88 -7.95
C TYR A 46 -8.91 4.12 -7.13
N ALA A 47 -7.97 4.53 -6.30
CA ALA A 47 -8.16 5.63 -5.36
C ALA A 47 -7.07 6.71 -5.43
N LEU A 48 -6.05 6.57 -6.29
CA LEU A 48 -5.04 7.63 -6.48
C LEU A 48 -5.62 8.91 -7.09
N ASP A 49 -6.77 8.85 -7.74
CA ASP A 49 -7.48 10.02 -8.29
C ASP A 49 -7.99 10.99 -7.22
N HIS A 50 -8.08 10.56 -5.97
CA HIS A 50 -8.36 11.45 -4.82
C HIS A 50 -7.16 12.34 -4.42
N PHE A 51 -5.97 12.07 -4.95
CA PHE A 51 -4.71 12.73 -4.59
C PHE A 51 -4.14 13.57 -5.74
N ARG A 52 -3.27 14.55 -5.41
CA ARG A 52 -2.64 15.48 -6.37
C ARG A 52 -1.49 14.85 -7.18
N THR A 53 -1.60 13.57 -7.50
CA THR A 53 -0.56 12.83 -8.20
C THR A 53 -0.10 13.51 -9.49
N ASN A 54 1.20 13.52 -9.75
CA ASN A 54 1.81 14.05 -10.97
C ASN A 54 1.93 12.94 -12.03
N ALA A 55 0.81 12.43 -12.47
CA ALA A 55 0.74 11.38 -13.49
C ALA A 55 -0.60 11.44 -14.25
N ARG A 56 -0.61 10.93 -15.48
CA ARG A 56 -1.82 10.75 -16.29
C ARG A 56 -2.19 9.28 -16.37
N THR A 57 -3.47 9.00 -16.63
CA THR A 57 -3.89 7.63 -16.92
C THR A 57 -3.33 7.18 -18.27
N ALA A 58 -2.72 5.99 -18.30
CA ALA A 58 -2.22 5.39 -19.53
C ALA A 58 -3.38 5.00 -20.45
N SER A 59 -3.24 5.31 -21.75
CA SER A 59 -4.15 4.83 -22.78
C SER A 59 -3.88 3.35 -23.09
N TRP A 60 -4.84 2.70 -23.74
CA TRP A 60 -4.62 1.33 -24.25
C TRP A 60 -3.41 1.26 -25.19
N ALA A 61 -3.20 2.27 -26.03
CA ALA A 61 -2.06 2.34 -26.95
C ALA A 61 -0.72 2.42 -26.22
N ASP A 62 -0.64 3.15 -25.10
CA ASP A 62 0.58 3.21 -24.27
C ASP A 62 0.95 1.84 -23.73
N VAL A 63 -0.04 1.13 -23.18
CA VAL A 63 0.16 -0.21 -22.64
C VAL A 63 0.50 -1.21 -23.75
N PHE A 64 -0.19 -1.13 -24.90
CA PHE A 64 0.08 -1.99 -26.06
C PHE A 64 1.50 -1.80 -26.59
N ARG A 65 1.99 -0.58 -26.66
CA ARG A 65 3.35 -0.28 -27.11
C ARG A 65 4.41 -0.91 -26.24
N LEU A 66 4.22 -0.92 -24.91
CA LEU A 66 5.19 -1.45 -23.96
C LEU A 66 5.01 -2.95 -23.67
N CYS A 67 3.75 -3.39 -23.58
CA CYS A 67 3.40 -4.77 -23.26
C CYS A 67 2.15 -5.23 -24.04
N PRO A 68 2.28 -5.60 -25.33
CA PRO A 68 1.15 -6.02 -26.16
C PRO A 68 0.31 -7.13 -25.53
N MET A 69 0.94 -8.09 -24.87
CA MET A 69 0.25 -9.21 -24.22
C MET A 69 -0.68 -8.76 -23.08
N MET A 70 -0.26 -7.78 -22.30
CA MET A 70 -1.14 -7.18 -21.28
C MET A 70 -2.32 -6.43 -21.89
N ALA A 71 -2.09 -5.69 -22.97
CA ALA A 71 -3.12 -4.95 -23.65
C ALA A 71 -4.16 -5.86 -24.32
N ILE A 72 -3.72 -6.91 -25.01
CA ILE A 72 -4.59 -7.89 -25.67
C ILE A 72 -5.39 -8.70 -24.64
N GLY A 73 -4.75 -9.15 -23.56
CA GLY A 73 -5.41 -9.88 -22.48
C GLY A 73 -6.58 -9.13 -21.82
N ARG A 74 -6.61 -7.80 -21.95
CA ARG A 74 -7.70 -6.94 -21.45
C ARG A 74 -8.90 -6.83 -22.39
N LEU A 75 -8.72 -7.12 -23.67
CA LEU A 75 -9.79 -7.10 -24.67
C LEU A 75 -10.49 -8.45 -24.76
N ALA A 76 -9.82 -9.54 -24.39
CA ALA A 76 -10.39 -10.88 -24.49
C ALA A 76 -11.42 -11.13 -23.38
N PRO A 77 -12.61 -11.71 -23.69
CA PRO A 77 -13.54 -12.19 -22.69
C PRO A 77 -12.85 -13.18 -21.73
N ARG A 78 -13.15 -13.10 -20.44
CA ARG A 78 -12.53 -13.92 -19.38
C ARG A 78 -12.28 -15.39 -19.74
N PRO A 79 -13.27 -16.14 -20.30
CA PRO A 79 -13.07 -17.55 -20.63
C PRO A 79 -12.06 -17.77 -21.76
N PHE A 80 -11.95 -16.85 -22.71
CA PHE A 80 -10.97 -16.92 -23.80
C PHE A 80 -9.55 -16.63 -23.30
N TYR A 81 -9.41 -15.65 -22.46
CA TYR A 81 -8.16 -15.31 -21.82
C TYR A 81 -7.65 -16.46 -20.93
N GLU A 82 -8.51 -17.07 -20.13
CA GLU A 82 -8.15 -18.19 -19.27
C GLU A 82 -7.74 -19.44 -20.05
N ARG A 83 -8.36 -19.73 -21.19
CA ARG A 83 -7.98 -20.84 -22.08
C ARG A 83 -6.67 -20.62 -22.84
N ALA A 84 -6.49 -19.44 -23.41
CA ALA A 84 -5.21 -19.05 -24.03
C ALA A 84 -4.07 -19.08 -23.04
N TRP A 85 -4.34 -18.69 -21.81
CA TRP A 85 -3.45 -18.68 -20.67
C TRP A 85 -3.05 -20.08 -20.18
N CYS A 86 -3.99 -21.00 -20.06
CA CYS A 86 -3.72 -22.40 -19.75
C CYS A 86 -2.85 -23.05 -20.84
N GLY A 87 -3.05 -22.68 -22.11
CA GLY A 87 -2.23 -23.12 -23.23
C GLY A 87 -0.78 -22.61 -23.12
N LEU A 88 -0.58 -21.32 -22.81
CA LEU A 88 0.74 -20.71 -22.64
C LEU A 88 1.48 -21.26 -21.41
N ASN A 89 0.78 -21.52 -20.30
CA ASN A 89 1.36 -22.18 -19.14
C ASN A 89 1.85 -23.60 -19.42
N ARG A 90 1.16 -24.35 -20.29
CA ARG A 90 1.60 -25.69 -20.73
C ARG A 90 2.87 -25.64 -21.58
N LEU A 91 3.14 -24.50 -22.21
CA LEU A 91 4.36 -24.23 -22.98
C LEU A 91 5.47 -23.59 -22.13
N GLY A 92 5.34 -23.55 -20.80
CA GLY A 92 6.33 -22.94 -19.89
C GLY A 92 6.31 -21.39 -19.87
N ILE A 93 5.40 -20.76 -20.62
CA ILE A 93 5.28 -19.30 -20.69
C ILE A 93 4.41 -18.83 -19.53
N LYS A 94 5.04 -18.40 -18.43
CA LYS A 94 4.33 -17.86 -17.25
C LYS A 94 4.13 -16.34 -17.43
N PRO A 95 2.91 -15.89 -17.62
CA PRO A 95 2.62 -14.48 -17.82
C PRO A 95 2.53 -13.72 -16.49
N ILE A 96 3.04 -12.49 -16.46
CA ILE A 96 3.10 -11.58 -15.31
C ILE A 96 1.71 -11.18 -14.76
N CYS A 97 0.63 -11.51 -15.45
CA CYS A 97 -0.70 -10.91 -15.29
C CYS A 97 -1.71 -11.62 -14.41
N ARG A 98 -1.33 -12.40 -13.42
CA ARG A 98 -2.30 -12.85 -12.40
C ARG A 98 -1.73 -12.73 -11.01
N SER A 99 -1.78 -11.53 -10.45
CA SER A 99 -1.98 -11.44 -9.02
C SER A 99 -3.48 -11.66 -8.76
N ARG A 100 -3.88 -12.83 -8.30
CA ARG A 100 -5.03 -12.89 -7.39
C ARG A 100 -4.72 -11.90 -6.29
N ALA A 101 -5.70 -11.13 -5.85
CA ALA A 101 -5.53 -10.19 -4.74
C ALA A 101 -4.68 -10.87 -3.64
N GLY A 102 -3.44 -10.38 -3.42
CA GLY A 102 -2.52 -10.94 -2.44
C GLY A 102 -1.32 -11.74 -2.95
N GLU A 103 -1.19 -12.05 -4.24
CA GLU A 103 0.01 -12.70 -4.79
C GLU A 103 0.93 -11.68 -5.45
N SER A 104 2.03 -11.33 -4.78
CA SER A 104 3.18 -10.70 -5.45
C SER A 104 3.75 -11.71 -6.45
N GLY A 105 3.46 -11.50 -7.73
CA GLY A 105 4.00 -12.33 -8.81
C GLY A 105 5.47 -12.00 -9.03
N LEU A 106 6.38 -12.67 -8.31
CA LEU A 106 7.81 -12.61 -8.62
C LEU A 106 8.04 -13.12 -10.04
N ALA A 107 8.58 -12.28 -10.91
CA ALA A 107 8.92 -12.65 -12.27
C ALA A 107 10.08 -13.64 -12.27
N THR A 108 9.89 -14.81 -12.90
CA THR A 108 10.97 -15.78 -13.12
C THR A 108 11.79 -15.43 -14.36
N SER A 109 13.03 -15.92 -14.43
CA SER A 109 13.98 -15.64 -15.53
C SER A 109 13.49 -15.97 -16.94
N GLU A 110 12.45 -16.81 -17.07
CA GLU A 110 11.86 -17.24 -18.35
C GLU A 110 10.92 -16.20 -18.99
N THR A 111 10.49 -15.17 -18.24
CA THR A 111 9.62 -14.10 -18.74
C THR A 111 10.32 -13.08 -19.64
N LYS A 112 11.63 -13.15 -19.80
CA LYS A 112 12.44 -12.16 -20.54
C LYS A 112 12.10 -12.03 -22.04
N LEU A 113 11.59 -13.09 -22.67
CA LEU A 113 11.40 -13.11 -24.13
C LEU A 113 10.14 -12.33 -24.58
N PHE A 114 9.08 -12.30 -23.75
CA PHE A 114 7.79 -11.71 -24.12
C PHE A 114 7.55 -10.32 -23.54
N HIS A 115 8.41 -9.85 -22.63
CA HIS A 115 8.21 -8.60 -21.89
C HIS A 115 9.45 -7.71 -21.89
N ARG A 116 10.04 -7.54 -23.07
CA ARG A 116 11.28 -6.76 -23.26
C ARG A 116 11.22 -5.35 -22.64
N ASN A 117 10.03 -4.75 -22.56
CA ASN A 117 9.80 -3.42 -22.01
C ASN A 117 9.10 -3.43 -20.64
N VAL A 118 9.08 -4.57 -19.94
CA VAL A 118 8.52 -4.68 -18.59
C VAL A 118 9.64 -4.83 -17.57
N MET A 119 9.65 -3.96 -16.57
CA MET A 119 10.42 -4.12 -15.36
C MET A 119 9.49 -4.64 -14.26
N ALA A 120 9.70 -5.89 -13.87
CA ALA A 120 8.92 -6.52 -12.80
C ALA A 120 9.74 -6.63 -11.52
N GLU A 121 9.07 -6.47 -10.36
CA GLU A 121 9.65 -6.74 -9.05
C GLU A 121 10.11 -8.20 -8.97
N ARG A 122 11.39 -8.41 -8.65
CA ARG A 122 12.02 -9.73 -8.61
C ARG A 122 12.09 -10.31 -7.20
N GLN A 123 12.14 -9.42 -6.21
CA GLN A 123 12.28 -9.74 -4.80
C GLN A 123 11.59 -8.68 -3.94
N THR A 124 11.25 -9.03 -2.72
CA THR A 124 10.58 -8.14 -1.76
C THR A 124 11.57 -7.20 -1.04
N THR A 125 12.87 -7.54 -1.02
CA THR A 125 13.94 -6.67 -0.56
C THR A 125 14.35 -5.66 -1.62
N PHE A 126 15.06 -4.62 -1.22
CA PHE A 126 15.54 -3.59 -2.14
C PHE A 126 16.44 -4.17 -3.25
N ASP A 127 16.11 -3.87 -4.50
CA ASP A 127 16.88 -4.22 -5.69
C ASP A 127 17.40 -2.93 -6.35
N SER A 128 18.68 -2.62 -6.19
CA SER A 128 19.28 -1.42 -6.77
C SER A 128 19.28 -1.39 -8.30
N GLU A 129 19.23 -2.57 -8.96
CA GLU A 129 19.13 -2.64 -10.41
C GLU A 129 17.79 -2.12 -10.93
N ALA A 130 16.71 -2.27 -10.14
CA ALA A 130 15.41 -1.71 -10.47
C ALA A 130 15.43 -0.18 -10.53
N CYS A 131 16.30 0.49 -9.77
CA CYS A 131 16.48 1.95 -9.83
C CYS A 131 17.14 2.43 -11.14
N ARG A 132 17.80 1.53 -11.89
CA ARG A 132 18.44 1.82 -13.19
C ARG A 132 17.51 1.51 -14.37
N CYS A 133 16.20 1.52 -14.12
CA CYS A 133 15.20 1.27 -15.15
C CYS A 133 15.38 2.27 -16.31
N PRO A 134 15.56 1.84 -17.56
CA PRO A 134 15.64 2.75 -18.69
C PRO A 134 14.25 3.31 -19.04
N ASP A 135 14.22 4.36 -19.89
CA ASP A 135 12.97 4.88 -20.45
C ASP A 135 12.21 3.83 -21.27
N GLU A 136 10.97 4.12 -21.59
CA GLU A 136 10.07 3.24 -22.34
C GLU A 136 9.86 1.89 -21.65
N ARG A 137 9.50 1.92 -20.36
CA ARG A 137 9.24 0.73 -19.55
C ARG A 137 7.88 0.78 -18.85
N MET A 138 7.32 -0.41 -18.70
CA MET A 138 6.20 -0.66 -17.81
C MET A 138 6.72 -1.26 -16.50
N ILE A 139 6.43 -0.61 -15.38
CA ILE A 139 6.84 -1.03 -14.03
C ILE A 139 5.71 -1.82 -13.40
N VAL A 140 6.00 -3.05 -12.94
CA VAL A 140 5.05 -3.99 -12.36
C VAL A 140 5.59 -4.57 -11.05
N GLY A 141 4.89 -4.41 -9.96
CA GLY A 141 5.29 -4.90 -8.63
C GLY A 141 4.63 -4.11 -7.52
N ASN A 142 4.91 -4.42 -6.26
CA ASN A 142 4.44 -3.65 -5.11
C ASN A 142 5.48 -2.66 -4.59
N TRP A 143 6.78 -3.01 -4.66
CA TRP A 143 7.93 -2.16 -4.29
C TRP A 143 7.89 -1.64 -2.84
N PRO A 144 7.65 -2.48 -1.83
CA PRO A 144 7.37 -2.07 -0.46
C PRO A 144 8.65 -1.73 0.33
N ASN A 145 9.46 -0.80 -0.20
CA ASN A 145 10.69 -0.36 0.43
C ASN A 145 10.95 1.12 0.12
N GLU A 146 11.14 1.94 1.15
CA GLU A 146 11.34 3.38 0.98
C GLU A 146 12.59 3.75 0.16
N LYS A 147 13.62 2.88 0.12
CA LYS A 147 14.84 3.11 -0.66
C LYS A 147 14.59 3.33 -2.14
N TYR A 148 13.45 2.85 -2.67
CA TYR A 148 13.08 3.08 -4.06
C TYR A 148 12.66 4.53 -4.35
N PHE A 149 12.18 5.28 -3.35
CA PHE A 149 11.56 6.59 -3.57
C PHE A 149 11.88 7.64 -2.49
N ILE A 150 12.80 7.35 -1.57
CA ILE A 150 13.16 8.27 -0.47
C ILE A 150 13.69 9.62 -0.98
N ARG A 151 14.29 9.66 -2.18
CA ARG A 151 14.88 10.89 -2.73
C ARG A 151 13.85 11.92 -3.16
N ILE A 152 12.62 11.48 -3.45
CA ILE A 152 11.48 12.35 -3.81
C ILE A 152 10.44 12.42 -2.69
N ARG A 153 10.86 12.27 -1.43
CA ARG A 153 9.95 12.26 -0.28
C ARG A 153 9.09 13.53 -0.21
N ARG A 154 9.69 14.70 -0.43
CA ARG A 154 8.97 15.98 -0.38
C ARG A 154 7.94 16.11 -1.50
N GLU A 155 8.30 15.69 -2.69
CA GLU A 155 7.38 15.64 -3.82
C GLU A 155 6.20 14.71 -3.53
N LEU A 156 6.47 13.51 -2.98
CA LEU A 156 5.42 12.56 -2.62
C LEU A 156 4.51 13.09 -1.51
N GLN A 157 5.04 13.82 -0.53
CA GLN A 157 4.24 14.47 0.51
C GLN A 157 3.22 15.43 -0.10
N HIS A 158 3.64 16.24 -1.07
CA HIS A 158 2.74 17.15 -1.78
C HIS A 158 1.79 16.42 -2.76
N GLU A 159 2.32 15.48 -3.55
CA GLU A 159 1.56 14.76 -4.58
C GLU A 159 0.52 13.81 -3.98
N LEU A 160 0.72 13.34 -2.74
CA LEU A 160 -0.22 12.49 -2.01
C LEU A 160 -1.12 13.28 -1.04
N GLU A 161 -1.18 14.60 -1.16
CA GLU A 161 -2.23 15.40 -0.54
C GLU A 161 -3.59 15.16 -1.23
N HIS A 162 -4.64 15.19 -0.45
CA HIS A 162 -6.01 15.08 -0.97
C HIS A 162 -6.40 16.30 -1.81
N LYS A 163 -7.10 16.05 -2.93
CA LYS A 163 -7.62 17.10 -3.81
C LYS A 163 -8.79 17.84 -3.19
N LEU A 164 -9.65 17.14 -2.47
CA LEU A 164 -10.87 17.67 -1.90
C LEU A 164 -10.70 17.96 -0.41
N ALA A 165 -11.41 18.94 0.09
CA ALA A 165 -11.52 19.22 1.52
C ALA A 165 -12.17 18.05 2.28
N PRO A 166 -11.87 17.87 3.58
CA PRO A 166 -12.53 16.87 4.42
C PRO A 166 -14.03 17.18 4.57
N SER A 167 -14.81 16.16 4.95
CA SER A 167 -16.18 16.35 5.40
C SER A 167 -16.23 17.25 6.65
N ILE A 168 -17.40 17.79 6.97
CA ILE A 168 -17.59 18.60 8.20
C ILE A 168 -17.19 17.77 9.43
N ARG A 169 -17.63 16.51 9.50
CA ARG A 169 -17.30 15.60 10.60
C ARG A 169 -15.80 15.33 10.71
N ASP A 170 -15.13 15.10 9.60
CA ASP A 170 -13.69 14.90 9.58
C ASP A 170 -12.92 16.17 9.96
N HIS A 171 -13.41 17.31 9.53
CA HIS A 171 -12.81 18.59 9.92
C HIS A 171 -12.83 18.78 11.45
N GLU A 172 -13.96 18.51 12.11
CA GLU A 172 -14.07 18.55 13.57
C GLU A 172 -13.13 17.55 14.27
N ILE A 173 -12.93 16.38 13.67
CA ILE A 173 -11.98 15.38 14.19
C ILE A 173 -10.54 15.87 14.01
N LEU A 174 -10.20 16.42 12.86
CA LEU A 174 -8.88 16.99 12.58
C LEU A 174 -8.52 18.12 13.54
N GLU A 175 -9.45 19.01 13.88
CA GLU A 175 -9.24 20.07 14.87
C GLU A 175 -8.89 19.45 16.25
N ARG A 176 -9.65 18.46 16.71
CA ARG A 176 -9.35 17.76 17.97
C ARG A 176 -7.98 17.04 17.97
N MET A 177 -7.57 16.49 16.81
CA MET A 177 -6.26 15.84 16.67
C MET A 177 -5.09 16.80 16.82
N ARG A 178 -5.27 18.09 16.49
CA ARG A 178 -4.22 19.11 16.58
C ARG A 178 -3.88 19.48 18.02
N ASP A 179 -4.87 19.49 18.93
CA ASP A 179 -4.72 20.02 20.27
C ASP A 179 -4.03 19.04 21.25
N GLY A 180 -3.95 17.75 20.94
CA GLY A 180 -3.41 16.71 21.82
C GLY A 180 -2.31 15.87 21.20
N GLU A 181 -1.86 14.86 21.94
CA GLU A 181 -0.96 13.81 21.48
C GLU A 181 -1.76 12.76 20.71
N SER A 182 -2.24 13.15 19.50
CA SER A 182 -3.08 12.30 18.66
C SER A 182 -2.26 11.12 18.10
N THR A 183 -2.76 9.91 18.34
CA THR A 183 -2.13 8.66 17.91
C THR A 183 -3.11 7.86 17.07
N ALA A 184 -2.85 7.71 15.77
CA ALA A 184 -3.61 6.79 14.93
C ALA A 184 -3.27 5.36 15.31
N MET A 185 -4.29 4.51 15.43
CA MET A 185 -4.11 3.08 15.61
C MET A 185 -4.87 2.34 14.51
N HIS A 186 -4.13 1.69 13.61
CA HIS A 186 -4.72 0.90 12.54
C HIS A 186 -4.82 -0.57 12.94
N ILE A 187 -6.03 -1.11 12.84
CA ILE A 187 -6.34 -2.52 13.11
C ILE A 187 -6.84 -3.16 11.82
N ARG A 188 -6.06 -4.10 11.28
CA ARG A 188 -6.37 -4.80 10.03
C ARG A 188 -6.64 -6.27 10.30
N ARG A 189 -7.90 -6.68 10.10
CA ARG A 189 -8.40 -8.03 10.38
C ARG A 189 -9.12 -8.67 9.20
N GLY A 190 -10.10 -8.04 8.64
CA GLY A 190 -10.99 -8.46 7.55
C GLY A 190 -10.48 -9.64 6.71
N ASP A 191 -9.77 -9.34 5.63
CA ASP A 191 -9.21 -10.35 4.70
C ASP A 191 -8.00 -11.13 5.25
N LYS A 192 -7.54 -10.82 6.48
CA LYS A 192 -6.37 -11.48 7.11
C LYS A 192 -6.75 -12.57 8.09
N VAL A 193 -7.93 -12.53 8.68
CA VAL A 193 -8.38 -13.58 9.61
C VAL A 193 -8.52 -14.90 8.87
N GLY A 194 -7.85 -15.95 9.35
CA GLY A 194 -7.83 -17.26 8.70
C GLY A 194 -6.99 -17.35 7.42
N ASN A 195 -6.28 -16.28 7.04
CA ASN A 195 -5.41 -16.28 5.87
C ASN A 195 -3.97 -16.70 6.26
N PRO A 196 -3.43 -17.81 5.71
CA PRO A 196 -2.09 -18.28 6.09
C PRO A 196 -0.95 -17.37 5.61
N THR A 197 -1.24 -16.45 4.68
CA THR A 197 -0.22 -15.55 4.10
C THR A 197 -0.01 -14.28 4.92
N PHE A 198 -1.02 -13.87 5.71
CA PHE A 198 -0.98 -12.60 6.43
C PHE A 198 -1.36 -12.79 7.89
N LYS A 199 -0.67 -12.09 8.78
CA LYS A 199 -1.06 -12.07 10.19
C LYS A 199 -2.08 -10.95 10.45
N ALA A 200 -3.25 -11.31 11.02
CA ALA A 200 -4.25 -10.34 11.46
C ALA A 200 -3.73 -9.60 12.71
N THR A 201 -4.20 -8.37 12.92
CA THR A 201 -3.88 -7.63 14.15
C THR A 201 -4.50 -8.31 15.37
N SER A 202 -3.69 -8.63 16.39
CA SER A 202 -4.14 -9.26 17.63
C SER A 202 -4.42 -8.23 18.72
N ALA A 203 -5.26 -8.61 19.71
CA ALA A 203 -5.54 -7.77 20.87
C ALA A 203 -4.30 -7.56 21.73
N GLU A 204 -3.42 -8.55 21.81
CA GLU A 204 -2.16 -8.48 22.53
C GLU A 204 -1.22 -7.42 21.93
N TYR A 205 -1.08 -7.41 20.59
CA TYR A 205 -0.34 -6.35 19.91
C TYR A 205 -0.92 -4.97 20.20
N CYS A 206 -2.23 -4.83 20.13
CA CYS A 206 -2.92 -3.56 20.40
C CYS A 206 -2.57 -3.05 21.81
N ARG A 207 -2.71 -3.90 22.85
CA ARG A 207 -2.42 -3.52 24.23
C ARG A 207 -0.95 -3.14 24.45
N LYS A 208 -0.02 -3.93 23.92
CA LYS A 208 1.43 -3.67 24.04
C LYS A 208 1.83 -2.37 23.31
N ALA A 209 1.30 -2.14 22.11
CA ALA A 209 1.59 -0.96 21.33
C ALA A 209 1.04 0.31 21.98
N MET A 210 -0.20 0.28 22.49
CA MET A 210 -0.77 1.40 23.25
C MET A 210 0.03 1.70 24.53
N LEU A 211 0.48 0.67 25.24
CA LEU A 211 1.33 0.83 26.41
C LEU A 211 2.67 1.47 26.06
N GLU A 212 3.30 1.05 24.96
CA GLU A 212 4.57 1.61 24.48
C GLU A 212 4.45 3.09 24.13
N VAL A 213 3.37 3.47 23.43
CA VAL A 213 3.08 4.89 23.15
C VAL A 213 2.83 5.67 24.43
N SER A 214 2.06 5.11 25.38
CA SER A 214 1.73 5.77 26.66
C SER A 214 2.94 5.96 27.58
N ARG A 215 4.02 5.19 27.40
CA ARG A 215 5.29 5.42 28.10
C ARG A 215 6.08 6.60 27.57
N ARG A 216 5.89 6.94 26.30
CA ARG A 216 6.64 7.99 25.60
C ARG A 216 5.92 9.33 25.52
N LEU A 217 4.59 9.31 25.54
CA LEU A 217 3.75 10.49 25.35
C LEU A 217 2.95 10.81 26.60
N HIS A 218 2.70 12.10 26.80
CA HIS A 218 1.84 12.56 27.89
C HIS A 218 0.37 12.56 27.45
N LYS A 219 -0.44 11.69 28.07
CA LYS A 219 -1.91 11.59 27.81
C LYS A 219 -2.27 11.39 26.34
N PRO A 220 -1.73 10.37 25.63
CA PRO A 220 -2.04 10.13 24.22
C PRO A 220 -3.54 9.92 24.01
N GLN A 221 -4.06 10.46 22.90
CA GLN A 221 -5.43 10.26 22.44
C GLN A 221 -5.40 9.30 21.25
N PHE A 222 -6.01 8.14 21.39
CA PHE A 222 -6.00 7.08 20.36
C PHE A 222 -7.21 7.23 19.44
N TYR A 223 -6.95 7.36 18.14
CA TYR A 223 -7.94 7.31 17.07
C TYR A 223 -7.80 5.97 16.35
N ILE A 224 -8.82 5.11 16.50
CA ILE A 224 -8.76 3.72 16.04
C ILE A 224 -9.48 3.61 14.70
N PHE A 225 -8.77 3.08 13.71
CA PHE A 225 -9.25 2.79 12.36
C PHE A 225 -9.24 1.28 12.14
N SER A 226 -10.36 0.69 11.70
CA SER A 226 -10.46 -0.75 11.53
C SER A 226 -11.45 -1.15 10.45
N ASP A 227 -11.14 -2.25 9.77
CA ASP A 227 -12.08 -2.98 8.90
C ASP A 227 -12.95 -3.98 9.67
N ASP A 228 -12.83 -4.04 11.02
CA ASP A 228 -13.62 -4.88 11.93
C ASP A 228 -13.99 -4.08 13.20
N PRO A 229 -14.90 -3.10 13.11
CA PRO A 229 -15.29 -2.25 14.25
C PRO A 229 -15.93 -3.04 15.42
N ALA A 230 -16.64 -4.12 15.11
CA ALA A 230 -17.25 -4.97 16.14
C ALA A 230 -16.19 -5.66 17.02
N TRP A 231 -15.13 -6.14 16.40
CA TRP A 231 -13.98 -6.71 17.13
C TRP A 231 -13.28 -5.64 17.97
N VAL A 232 -13.09 -4.44 17.45
CA VAL A 232 -12.52 -3.31 18.20
C VAL A 232 -13.33 -3.03 19.45
N ALA A 233 -14.65 -2.90 19.33
CA ALA A 233 -15.55 -2.65 20.44
C ALA A 233 -15.47 -3.75 21.51
N SER A 234 -15.29 -5.02 21.10
CA SER A 234 -15.22 -6.16 22.01
C SER A 234 -13.86 -6.33 22.71
N GLN A 235 -12.74 -6.02 22.04
CA GLN A 235 -11.38 -6.32 22.51
C GLN A 235 -10.65 -5.12 23.09
N ILE A 236 -10.91 -3.92 22.57
CA ILE A 236 -10.33 -2.66 23.04
C ILE A 236 -11.31 -1.94 23.96
N GLY A 237 -12.57 -1.90 23.54
CA GLY A 237 -13.65 -1.22 24.27
C GLY A 237 -13.53 0.31 24.23
N PRO A 238 -14.53 1.00 24.80
CA PRO A 238 -14.50 2.46 24.96
C PRO A 238 -13.53 2.86 26.07
N GLY A 239 -12.86 3.99 25.88
CA GLY A 239 -12.00 4.62 26.89
C GLY A 239 -12.08 6.14 26.79
N SER A 240 -11.76 6.85 27.87
CA SER A 240 -11.81 8.32 27.91
C SER A 240 -10.84 8.97 26.92
N ASN A 241 -9.84 8.24 26.47
CA ASN A 241 -8.83 8.66 25.48
C ASN A 241 -8.86 7.83 24.20
N ILE A 242 -9.97 7.17 23.90
CA ILE A 242 -10.16 6.33 22.69
C ILE A 242 -11.33 6.88 21.88
N THR A 243 -11.08 7.14 20.60
CA THR A 243 -12.09 7.49 19.59
C THR A 243 -12.03 6.45 18.47
N ILE A 244 -13.12 5.76 18.23
CA ILE A 244 -13.22 4.80 17.10
C ILE A 244 -13.75 5.58 15.89
N ILE A 245 -13.02 5.48 14.77
CA ILE A 245 -13.42 6.07 13.48
C ILE A 245 -14.16 4.99 12.70
N ASP A 246 -15.47 5.11 12.61
CA ASP A 246 -16.39 4.11 12.04
C ASP A 246 -17.44 4.70 11.09
N HIS A 247 -17.27 5.96 10.73
CA HIS A 247 -18.28 6.70 9.95
C HIS A 247 -18.02 6.73 8.44
N HIS A 248 -16.86 6.28 7.99
CA HIS A 248 -16.57 6.16 6.57
C HIS A 248 -17.15 4.87 6.00
N ALA A 249 -17.68 4.96 4.78
CA ALA A 249 -18.14 3.78 4.07
C ALA A 249 -16.95 2.86 3.67
N PRO A 250 -17.16 1.56 3.47
CA PRO A 250 -16.08 0.62 3.09
C PRO A 250 -15.28 1.01 1.83
N GLY A 251 -15.83 1.86 0.95
CA GLY A 251 -15.16 2.39 -0.24
C GLY A 251 -14.35 3.67 -0.02
N GLU A 252 -14.45 4.30 1.15
CA GLU A 252 -13.86 5.61 1.45
C GLU A 252 -12.52 5.51 2.20
N VAL A 253 -11.71 4.51 1.85
CA VAL A 253 -10.40 4.25 2.46
C VAL A 253 -9.45 5.45 2.42
N GLN A 254 -9.62 6.36 1.45
CA GLN A 254 -8.85 7.59 1.36
C GLN A 254 -9.19 8.56 2.52
N GLU A 255 -10.41 8.56 3.05
CA GLU A 255 -10.77 9.41 4.19
C GLU A 255 -10.18 8.85 5.50
N ASP A 256 -10.21 7.51 5.70
CA ASP A 256 -9.45 6.89 6.80
C ASP A 256 -7.97 7.26 6.72
N PHE A 257 -7.39 7.21 5.52
CA PHE A 257 -6.00 7.59 5.30
C PHE A 257 -5.74 9.06 5.64
N ARG A 258 -6.65 9.97 5.28
CA ARG A 258 -6.60 11.39 5.65
C ARG A 258 -6.45 11.58 7.15
N LEU A 259 -7.36 10.98 7.91
CA LEU A 259 -7.35 11.11 9.38
C LEU A 259 -6.14 10.40 10.01
N MET A 260 -5.78 9.21 9.53
CA MET A 260 -4.59 8.49 10.02
C MET A 260 -3.31 9.33 9.83
N SER A 261 -3.10 9.89 8.64
CA SER A 261 -1.90 10.67 8.34
C SER A 261 -1.83 12.00 9.07
N ALA A 262 -2.96 12.54 9.49
CA ALA A 262 -3.05 13.78 10.26
C ALA A 262 -2.72 13.61 11.76
N CYS A 263 -2.78 12.39 12.31
CA CYS A 263 -2.35 12.14 13.67
C CYS A 263 -0.85 12.37 13.85
N LYS A 264 -0.43 12.88 15.02
CA LYS A 264 0.97 13.15 15.34
C LYS A 264 1.82 11.88 15.45
N HIS A 265 1.22 10.77 15.90
CA HIS A 265 1.87 9.49 16.15
C HIS A 265 1.07 8.34 15.54
N GLN A 266 1.71 7.17 15.32
CA GLN A 266 1.04 6.03 14.69
C GLN A 266 1.38 4.71 15.38
N ILE A 267 0.36 3.89 15.57
CA ILE A 267 0.46 2.44 15.78
C ILE A 267 -0.06 1.78 14.50
N ILE A 268 0.83 1.20 13.73
CA ILE A 268 0.48 0.62 12.45
C ILE A 268 0.15 -0.87 12.55
N ALA A 269 -0.67 -1.35 11.64
CA ALA A 269 -0.81 -2.79 11.38
C ALA A 269 0.23 -3.26 10.35
N SER A 270 0.31 -4.56 10.08
CA SER A 270 1.01 -5.08 8.89
C SER A 270 0.21 -4.77 7.61
N SER A 271 0.09 -3.48 7.30
CA SER A 271 -0.73 -2.93 6.22
C SER A 271 -0.05 -1.75 5.54
N SER A 272 0.04 -1.81 4.22
CA SER A 272 0.60 -0.74 3.40
C SER A 272 -0.11 0.60 3.61
N LEU A 273 -1.41 0.61 3.94
CA LEU A 273 -2.15 1.85 4.19
C LEU A 273 -1.58 2.61 5.40
N SER A 274 -1.49 1.98 6.56
CA SER A 274 -0.95 2.62 7.77
C SER A 274 0.56 2.83 7.71
N TRP A 275 1.28 2.02 6.94
CA TRP A 275 2.69 2.27 6.63
C TRP A 275 2.87 3.65 5.98
N TRP A 276 2.06 3.94 4.95
CA TRP A 276 2.12 5.22 4.25
C TRP A 276 1.65 6.39 5.12
N ALA A 277 0.62 6.21 5.94
CA ALA A 277 0.20 7.24 6.89
C ALA A 277 1.33 7.63 7.86
N ALA A 278 2.07 6.64 8.37
CA ALA A 278 3.22 6.87 9.23
C ALA A 278 4.41 7.47 8.48
N TRP A 279 4.68 7.03 7.24
CA TRP A 279 5.82 7.49 6.46
C TRP A 279 5.66 8.93 5.99
N LEU A 280 4.48 9.33 5.54
CA LEU A 280 4.18 10.70 5.10
C LEU A 280 4.04 11.70 6.24
N ASN A 281 3.78 11.25 7.46
CA ASN A 281 3.66 12.11 8.61
C ASN A 281 4.93 12.95 8.83
N GLU A 282 4.77 14.27 8.92
CA GLU A 282 5.85 15.25 9.07
C GLU A 282 6.06 15.72 10.51
N HIS A 283 5.29 15.20 11.48
CA HIS A 283 5.45 15.61 12.88
C HIS A 283 6.88 15.32 13.34
N PRO A 284 7.64 16.33 13.83
CA PRO A 284 9.10 16.21 14.06
C PRO A 284 9.44 15.16 15.12
N ASN A 285 8.56 14.98 16.11
CA ASN A 285 8.76 14.04 17.23
C ASN A 285 7.80 12.85 17.13
N LYS A 286 7.43 12.44 15.91
CA LYS A 286 6.50 11.32 15.76
C LYS A 286 7.04 10.04 16.38
N VAL A 287 6.17 9.37 17.11
CA VAL A 287 6.37 8.00 17.57
C VAL A 287 5.63 7.07 16.62
N VAL A 288 6.34 6.12 16.01
CA VAL A 288 5.74 5.09 15.16
C VAL A 288 6.01 3.72 15.78
N VAL A 289 4.94 2.98 16.06
CA VAL A 289 5.00 1.61 16.58
C VAL A 289 4.47 0.65 15.51
N SER A 290 5.23 -0.39 15.23
CA SER A 290 4.94 -1.40 14.20
C SER A 290 5.00 -2.82 14.76
N PRO A 291 4.20 -3.75 14.24
CA PRO A 291 4.47 -5.17 14.45
C PRO A 291 5.74 -5.57 13.68
N PRO A 292 6.36 -6.72 14.00
CA PRO A 292 7.52 -7.24 13.29
C PRO A 292 7.28 -7.37 11.78
N ALA A 293 8.33 -7.17 10.99
CA ALA A 293 8.28 -7.30 9.54
C ALA A 293 7.78 -8.68 9.08
N SER A 294 8.05 -9.74 9.84
CA SER A 294 7.56 -11.09 9.59
C SER A 294 6.03 -11.23 9.60
N HIS A 295 5.30 -10.26 10.15
CA HIS A 295 3.84 -10.25 10.14
C HIS A 295 3.23 -9.75 8.81
N TRP A 296 4.03 -9.18 7.89
CA TRP A 296 3.53 -8.57 6.65
C TRP A 296 3.15 -9.60 5.60
N VAL A 297 4.07 -10.51 5.26
CA VAL A 297 3.81 -11.59 4.31
C VAL A 297 4.49 -12.86 4.83
N GLN A 298 3.69 -13.86 5.17
CA GLN A 298 4.15 -15.16 5.66
C GLN A 298 4.15 -16.18 4.51
N ARG A 299 4.97 -15.93 3.49
CA ARG A 299 5.10 -16.82 2.32
C ARG A 299 6.55 -17.21 2.13
N ALA A 300 6.78 -18.48 1.82
CA ALA A 300 8.13 -18.96 1.47
C ALA A 300 8.72 -18.14 0.31
N GLY A 301 9.95 -17.68 0.46
CA GLY A 301 10.65 -16.86 -0.52
C GLY A 301 10.33 -15.36 -0.50
N CYS A 302 9.45 -14.88 0.40
CA CYS A 302 9.23 -13.46 0.62
C CYS A 302 10.03 -12.98 1.85
N ASP A 303 11.05 -12.15 1.62
CA ASP A 303 11.81 -11.50 2.68
C ASP A 303 11.26 -10.08 2.91
N THR A 304 10.59 -9.88 4.03
CA THR A 304 10.00 -8.58 4.42
C THR A 304 10.88 -7.78 5.39
N SER A 305 12.11 -8.21 5.66
CA SER A 305 13.01 -7.60 6.66
C SER A 305 13.29 -6.12 6.42
N GLN A 306 13.17 -5.65 5.19
CA GLN A 306 13.47 -4.28 4.80
C GLN A 306 12.22 -3.40 4.56
N ILE A 307 11.03 -3.88 4.90
CA ILE A 307 9.80 -3.13 4.67
C ILE A 307 9.62 -1.97 5.65
N LEU A 308 10.16 -2.12 6.86
CA LEU A 308 10.02 -1.13 7.93
C LEU A 308 11.24 -0.20 7.97
N PRO A 309 11.04 1.14 7.98
CA PRO A 309 12.08 2.09 8.32
C PRO A 309 12.74 1.77 9.66
N SER A 310 14.05 1.95 9.75
CA SER A 310 14.85 1.54 10.92
C SER A 310 14.55 2.33 12.19
N GLU A 311 14.01 3.54 12.05
CA GLU A 311 13.64 4.41 13.16
C GLU A 311 12.30 4.05 13.83
N TRP A 312 11.53 3.13 13.25
CA TRP A 312 10.27 2.70 13.83
C TRP A 312 10.46 1.69 14.96
N THR A 313 9.66 1.84 16.00
CA THR A 313 9.70 0.94 17.16
C THR A 313 8.94 -0.34 16.87
N ILE A 314 9.60 -1.47 17.04
CA ILE A 314 8.98 -2.78 16.83
C ILE A 314 8.44 -3.30 18.17
N VAL A 315 7.16 -3.65 18.16
CA VAL A 315 6.49 -4.31 19.30
C VAL A 315 5.99 -5.68 18.84
N ASP A 316 6.56 -6.72 19.42
CA ASP A 316 6.14 -8.10 19.16
C ASP A 316 5.07 -8.52 20.18
N ALA A 317 3.96 -9.01 19.68
CA ALA A 317 2.89 -9.59 20.49
C ALA A 317 3.18 -11.03 20.93
N GLY A 318 4.23 -11.65 20.39
CA GLY A 318 4.46 -13.08 20.53
C GLY A 318 3.60 -13.90 19.55
N ALA A 319 3.72 -15.22 19.64
CA ALA A 319 2.82 -16.13 18.94
C ALA A 319 1.49 -16.21 19.72
N ASP A 320 0.36 -15.97 19.05
CA ASP A 320 -0.96 -16.37 19.57
C ASP A 320 -1.07 -17.89 19.54
#